data_e1f0ab029039e7ef65d10516ce3b4ef6
#
_entry.id   e1f0ab029039e7ef65d10516ce3b4ef6
#
_cell.length_a   1.000
_cell.length_b   1.000
_cell.length_c   1.000
_cell.angle_alpha   90.00
_cell.angle_beta   90.00
_cell.angle_gamma   90.00
#
_symmetry.space_group_name_H-M   'P 1'
#
loop_
_entity.id
_entity.type
_entity.pdbx_description
1 polymer ?
#
loop_
_entity_poly.entity_id
_entity_poly.type
_entity_poly.pdbx_seq_one_letter_code
_entity_poly.pdbx_strand_id
1 'polypeptide(L)'
;MRYEHVCIEAVAHTLPPCVISSDEIEQRLAPVYQRLGLPPGRLELMTGIKERRWFEPGTLPGTISTQTARAVLEKSGLDHRHVGALIHGSVCRDQMEPATAAGVHAGVGLPASSLVMDVSNACLGLLNGMLVIADMIELGRIRAGIVVGTESGRDLVEGTIDSLLHDSTLTRQSIKPAFASLTIGSGSAAILLCDRKLSKTGRRLLGGAFLSDSSAHKMCAGGVETGRHGDGRPRMETDSEGLLHAGVALAQKAWEQAKQ
;
A
#
# COMPACT_ATOMS: atom_id res chain seq x y z
N MET A 1 7.74 21.77 -1.67
CA MET A 1 8.20 21.70 -0.27
C MET A 1 9.69 21.43 -0.22
N ARG A 2 10.39 21.94 0.81
CA ARG A 2 11.83 21.72 1.02
C ARG A 2 12.09 21.43 2.49
N TYR A 3 13.08 20.58 2.77
CA TYR A 3 13.48 20.19 4.12
C TYR A 3 14.97 20.43 4.35
N GLU A 4 15.30 20.96 5.50
CA GLU A 4 16.69 21.20 5.93
C GLU A 4 17.12 20.25 7.05
N HIS A 5 16.17 19.77 7.85
CA HIS A 5 16.43 19.01 9.07
C HIS A 5 16.09 17.53 8.98
N VAL A 6 15.46 17.06 7.91
CA VAL A 6 14.94 15.70 7.80
C VAL A 6 15.92 14.76 7.12
N CYS A 7 16.14 13.60 7.74
CA CYS A 7 16.88 12.48 7.15
C CYS A 7 16.01 11.20 7.10
N ILE A 8 16.18 10.41 6.04
CA ILE A 8 15.70 9.03 5.94
C ILE A 8 16.76 8.13 6.56
N GLU A 9 16.53 7.68 7.79
CA GLU A 9 17.53 6.95 8.53
C GLU A 9 17.58 5.48 8.20
N ALA A 10 16.38 4.85 8.08
CA ALA A 10 16.28 3.43 7.75
C ALA A 10 15.01 3.13 6.96
N VAL A 11 15.07 2.06 6.19
CA VAL A 11 13.92 1.43 5.51
C VAL A 11 13.96 -0.06 5.78
N ALA A 12 12.80 -0.66 6.05
CA ALA A 12 12.64 -2.10 6.24
C ALA A 12 11.41 -2.59 5.48
N HIS A 13 11.35 -3.89 5.24
CA HIS A 13 10.21 -4.55 4.62
C HIS A 13 10.00 -5.95 5.19
N THR A 14 8.79 -6.45 5.04
CA THR A 14 8.43 -7.86 5.32
C THR A 14 7.74 -8.41 4.09
N LEU A 15 8.33 -9.45 3.48
CA LEU A 15 7.76 -10.13 2.33
C LEU A 15 6.88 -11.30 2.79
N PRO A 16 5.70 -11.49 2.16
CA PRO A 16 4.84 -12.63 2.42
C PRO A 16 5.49 -13.96 1.99
N PRO A 17 5.18 -15.07 2.68
CA PRO A 17 5.76 -16.37 2.39
C PRO A 17 5.16 -17.08 1.16
N CYS A 18 3.84 -16.90 0.91
CA CYS A 18 3.14 -17.63 -0.16
C CYS A 18 3.39 -16.98 -1.52
N VAL A 19 3.98 -17.70 -2.45
CA VAL A 19 4.18 -17.29 -3.84
C VAL A 19 3.06 -17.86 -4.69
N ILE A 20 2.43 -17.03 -5.52
CA ILE A 20 1.34 -17.41 -6.44
C ILE A 20 1.69 -16.89 -7.83
N SER A 21 1.74 -17.79 -8.80
CA SER A 21 2.03 -17.42 -10.20
C SER A 21 0.78 -16.90 -10.92
N SER A 22 1.00 -16.21 -12.04
CA SER A 22 -0.09 -15.83 -12.95
C SER A 22 -0.75 -17.06 -13.57
N ASP A 23 0.02 -18.10 -13.85
CA ASP A 23 -0.50 -19.37 -14.37
C ASP A 23 -1.43 -20.08 -13.40
N GLU A 24 -1.09 -20.11 -12.10
CA GLU A 24 -1.98 -20.67 -11.07
C GLU A 24 -3.32 -19.92 -10.99
N ILE A 25 -3.32 -18.58 -11.11
CA ILE A 25 -4.55 -17.79 -11.16
C ILE A 25 -5.34 -18.13 -12.42
N GLU A 26 -4.72 -18.23 -13.58
CA GLU A 26 -5.38 -18.59 -14.84
C GLU A 26 -5.94 -20.02 -14.82
N GLN A 27 -5.22 -20.97 -14.22
CA GLN A 27 -5.71 -22.34 -14.02
C GLN A 27 -7.00 -22.36 -13.20
N ARG A 28 -7.08 -21.56 -12.14
CA ARG A 28 -8.30 -21.40 -11.33
C ARG A 28 -9.44 -20.75 -12.11
N LEU A 29 -9.12 -19.86 -13.05
CA LEU A 29 -10.07 -19.21 -13.96
C LEU A 29 -10.31 -19.98 -15.27
N ALA A 30 -9.81 -21.22 -15.41
CA ALA A 30 -9.94 -22.00 -16.64
C ALA A 30 -11.36 -22.09 -17.20
N PRO A 31 -12.44 -22.29 -16.38
CA PRO A 31 -13.82 -22.29 -16.90
C PRO A 31 -14.22 -20.95 -17.56
N VAL A 32 -13.76 -19.82 -17.01
CA VAL A 32 -14.01 -18.48 -17.56
C VAL A 32 -13.23 -18.30 -18.86
N TYR A 33 -11.95 -18.69 -18.86
CA TYR A 33 -11.08 -18.59 -20.04
C TYR A 33 -11.64 -19.40 -21.22
N GLN A 34 -12.09 -20.64 -20.97
CA GLN A 34 -12.73 -21.49 -21.98
C GLN A 34 -14.02 -20.86 -22.52
N ARG A 35 -14.91 -20.42 -21.63
CA ARG A 35 -16.20 -19.80 -22.00
C ARG A 35 -15.99 -18.54 -22.85
N LEU A 36 -15.01 -17.72 -22.52
CA LEU A 36 -14.72 -16.48 -23.24
C LEU A 36 -13.75 -16.65 -24.42
N GLY A 37 -13.20 -17.85 -24.64
CA GLY A 37 -12.19 -18.11 -25.65
C GLY A 37 -10.92 -17.29 -25.45
N LEU A 38 -10.48 -17.11 -24.20
CA LEU A 38 -9.24 -16.42 -23.86
C LEU A 38 -8.08 -17.41 -23.92
N PRO A 39 -6.94 -17.05 -24.56
CA PRO A 39 -5.76 -17.89 -24.56
C PRO A 39 -5.08 -17.91 -23.19
N PRO A 40 -4.42 -19.03 -22.79
CA PRO A 40 -3.60 -19.07 -21.59
C PRO A 40 -2.38 -18.14 -21.69
N GLY A 41 -1.79 -17.79 -20.55
CA GLY A 41 -0.65 -16.86 -20.47
C GLY A 41 -1.01 -15.38 -20.65
N ARG A 42 -2.30 -15.07 -20.75
CA ARG A 42 -2.78 -13.72 -21.02
C ARG A 42 -2.53 -12.78 -19.86
N LEU A 43 -2.67 -13.25 -18.62
CA LEU A 43 -2.47 -12.41 -17.43
C LEU A 43 -1.03 -11.91 -17.34
N GLU A 44 -0.05 -12.79 -17.52
CA GLU A 44 1.35 -12.41 -17.54
C GLU A 44 1.67 -11.54 -18.76
N LEU A 45 1.20 -11.90 -19.95
CA LEU A 45 1.42 -11.14 -21.18
C LEU A 45 0.93 -9.69 -21.08
N MET A 46 -0.24 -9.46 -20.50
CA MET A 46 -0.84 -8.12 -20.40
C MET A 46 -0.25 -7.27 -19.27
N THR A 47 0.23 -7.91 -18.21
CA THR A 47 0.62 -7.20 -16.98
C THR A 47 2.13 -7.20 -16.74
N GLY A 48 2.87 -8.10 -17.36
CA GLY A 48 4.29 -8.33 -17.09
C GLY A 48 4.54 -8.98 -15.72
N ILE A 49 3.48 -9.37 -14.98
CA ILE A 49 3.60 -9.92 -13.63
C ILE A 49 3.55 -11.45 -13.70
N LYS A 50 4.70 -12.06 -13.43
CA LYS A 50 4.85 -13.50 -13.42
C LYS A 50 4.31 -14.13 -12.14
N GLU A 51 4.61 -13.52 -10.99
CA GLU A 51 4.21 -13.99 -9.68
C GLU A 51 3.91 -12.84 -8.72
N ARG A 52 3.15 -13.12 -7.66
CA ARG A 52 2.92 -12.23 -6.51
C ARG A 52 3.03 -13.03 -5.23
N ARG A 53 3.10 -12.32 -4.11
CA ARG A 53 3.18 -12.94 -2.80
C ARG A 53 1.97 -12.56 -1.96
N TRP A 54 1.53 -13.50 -1.10
CA TRP A 54 0.46 -13.28 -0.15
C TRP A 54 0.86 -13.71 1.25
N PHE A 55 0.30 -13.05 2.25
CA PHE A 55 0.34 -13.54 3.61
C PHE A 55 -0.59 -14.74 3.78
N GLU A 56 -0.39 -15.51 4.86
CA GLU A 56 -1.31 -16.58 5.21
C GLU A 56 -2.73 -16.04 5.47
N PRO A 57 -3.78 -16.85 5.22
CA PRO A 57 -5.14 -16.45 5.51
C PRO A 57 -5.31 -16.02 6.98
N GLY A 58 -6.07 -14.94 7.20
CA GLY A 58 -6.31 -14.40 8.53
C GLY A 58 -5.15 -13.60 9.14
N THR A 59 -4.06 -13.38 8.39
CA THR A 59 -2.96 -12.53 8.88
C THR A 59 -3.42 -11.08 8.96
N LEU A 60 -3.36 -10.49 10.15
CA LEU A 60 -3.74 -9.10 10.39
C LEU A 60 -2.63 -8.14 9.91
N PRO A 61 -2.98 -7.07 9.19
CA PRO A 61 -2.03 -6.04 8.75
C PRO A 61 -1.20 -5.45 9.89
N GLY A 62 -1.81 -5.17 11.05
CA GLY A 62 -1.12 -4.60 12.21
C GLY A 62 -0.06 -5.52 12.79
N THR A 63 -0.26 -6.85 12.73
CA THR A 63 0.76 -7.81 13.18
C THR A 63 2.03 -7.71 12.33
N ILE A 64 1.87 -7.68 11.00
CA ILE A 64 3.00 -7.55 10.07
C ILE A 64 3.62 -6.16 10.16
N SER A 65 2.80 -5.10 10.26
CA SER A 65 3.28 -3.72 10.46
C SER A 65 4.12 -3.59 11.73
N THR A 66 3.74 -4.29 12.81
CA THR A 66 4.53 -4.32 14.05
C THR A 66 5.92 -4.94 13.82
N GLN A 67 5.99 -6.07 13.10
CA GLN A 67 7.27 -6.71 12.76
C GLN A 67 8.14 -5.79 11.93
N THR A 68 7.54 -5.15 10.90
CA THR A 68 8.28 -4.27 9.98
C THR A 68 8.73 -2.97 10.67
N ALA A 69 7.91 -2.42 11.58
CA ALA A 69 8.25 -1.24 12.35
C ALA A 69 9.37 -1.53 13.38
N ARG A 70 9.36 -2.71 14.01
CA ARG A 70 10.50 -3.15 14.85
C ARG A 70 11.77 -3.29 14.03
N ALA A 71 11.69 -3.92 12.87
CA ALA A 71 12.85 -4.12 12.00
C ALA A 71 13.46 -2.79 11.52
N VAL A 72 12.64 -1.78 11.18
CA VAL A 72 13.17 -0.46 10.78
C VAL A 72 13.80 0.28 11.96
N LEU A 73 13.22 0.17 13.14
CA LEU A 73 13.77 0.77 14.36
C LEU A 73 15.13 0.13 14.74
N GLU A 74 15.21 -1.19 14.76
CA GLU A 74 16.45 -1.94 14.99
C GLU A 74 17.52 -1.56 13.96
N LYS A 75 17.18 -1.57 12.67
CA LYS A 75 18.10 -1.21 11.60
C LYS A 75 18.62 0.21 11.71
N SER A 76 17.82 1.15 12.23
CA SER A 76 18.25 2.53 12.45
C SER A 76 19.26 2.67 13.59
N GLY A 77 19.19 1.76 14.57
CA GLY A 77 19.95 1.83 15.81
C GLY A 77 19.62 3.07 16.65
N LEU A 78 18.48 3.73 16.41
CA LEU A 78 18.00 4.85 17.24
C LEU A 78 17.28 4.31 18.47
N ASP A 79 17.40 5.05 19.57
CA ASP A 79 16.61 4.76 20.76
C ASP A 79 15.13 5.05 20.49
N HIS A 80 14.25 4.07 20.77
CA HIS A 80 12.80 4.20 20.59
C HIS A 80 12.19 5.42 21.29
N ARG A 81 12.84 5.90 22.37
CA ARG A 81 12.43 7.12 23.10
C ARG A 81 12.47 8.39 22.25
N HIS A 82 13.17 8.39 21.13
CA HIS A 82 13.18 9.52 20.20
C HIS A 82 12.03 9.50 19.21
N VAL A 83 11.30 8.37 19.08
CA VAL A 83 10.19 8.26 18.14
C VAL A 83 8.97 8.97 18.69
N GLY A 84 8.64 10.13 18.14
CA GLY A 84 7.52 10.98 18.54
C GLY A 84 6.26 10.81 17.70
N ALA A 85 6.29 9.97 16.64
CA ALA A 85 5.12 9.64 15.85
C ALA A 85 5.22 8.25 15.23
N LEU A 86 4.09 7.53 15.17
CA LEU A 86 3.90 6.33 14.36
C LEU A 86 2.64 6.48 13.52
N ILE A 87 2.81 6.37 12.20
CA ILE A 87 1.72 6.47 11.23
C ILE A 87 1.60 5.13 10.48
N HIS A 88 0.39 4.57 10.46
CA HIS A 88 0.07 3.42 9.62
C HIS A 88 -0.54 3.92 8.30
N GLY A 89 0.23 3.81 7.21
CA GLY A 89 -0.13 4.30 5.87
C GLY A 89 -0.59 3.16 4.96
N SER A 90 -1.86 2.74 5.07
CA SER A 90 -2.40 1.60 4.34
C SER A 90 -3.93 1.72 4.19
N VAL A 91 -4.50 1.06 3.18
CA VAL A 91 -5.95 0.85 3.11
C VAL A 91 -6.41 -0.36 3.90
N CYS A 92 -5.50 -1.33 4.10
CA CYS A 92 -5.77 -2.51 4.92
C CYS A 92 -5.70 -2.16 6.41
N ARG A 93 -6.69 -2.59 7.17
CA ARG A 93 -6.81 -2.33 8.60
C ARG A 93 -7.18 -3.60 9.36
N ASP A 94 -6.80 -3.67 10.63
CA ASP A 94 -7.23 -4.76 11.50
C ASP A 94 -8.73 -4.65 11.81
N GLN A 95 -9.18 -3.39 11.99
CA GLN A 95 -10.56 -3.05 12.38
C GLN A 95 -10.85 -1.57 12.09
N MET A 96 -12.12 -1.17 12.22
CA MET A 96 -12.51 0.24 12.05
C MET A 96 -11.95 1.15 13.16
N GLU A 97 -12.00 0.68 14.40
CA GLU A 97 -11.49 1.37 15.60
C GLU A 97 -11.06 0.37 16.68
N PRO A 98 -10.00 0.68 17.45
CA PRO A 98 -9.12 1.85 17.25
C PRO A 98 -8.32 1.76 15.95
N ALA A 99 -7.56 2.84 15.64
CA ALA A 99 -6.61 2.83 14.51
C ALA A 99 -5.66 1.63 14.57
N THR A 100 -5.33 1.02 13.43
CA THR A 100 -4.34 -0.08 13.35
C THR A 100 -2.99 0.36 13.92
N ALA A 101 -2.62 1.65 13.71
CA ALA A 101 -1.43 2.24 14.29
C ALA A 101 -1.37 2.13 15.83
N ALA A 102 -2.50 2.10 16.53
CA ALA A 102 -2.51 1.96 17.99
C ALA A 102 -1.99 0.58 18.44
N GLY A 103 -2.41 -0.48 17.76
CA GLY A 103 -1.88 -1.84 17.98
C GLY A 103 -0.39 -1.95 17.65
N VAL A 104 0.03 -1.34 16.54
CA VAL A 104 1.43 -1.30 16.12
C VAL A 104 2.29 -0.53 17.14
N HIS A 105 1.82 0.63 17.60
CA HIS A 105 2.51 1.44 18.62
C HIS A 105 2.74 0.63 19.92
N ALA A 106 1.69 -0.01 20.42
CA ALA A 106 1.80 -0.88 21.60
C ALA A 106 2.74 -2.05 21.37
N GLY A 107 2.63 -2.70 20.19
CA GLY A 107 3.48 -3.82 19.81
C GLY A 107 4.96 -3.47 19.69
N VAL A 108 5.29 -2.27 19.19
CA VAL A 108 6.68 -1.78 19.09
C VAL A 108 7.20 -1.32 20.46
N GLY A 109 6.34 -0.90 21.38
CA GLY A 109 6.70 -0.37 22.69
C GLY A 109 7.18 1.08 22.64
N LEU A 110 6.54 1.93 21.82
CA LEU A 110 6.90 3.34 21.69
C LEU A 110 6.40 4.17 22.90
N PRO A 111 7.00 5.35 23.13
CA PRO A 111 6.59 6.22 24.23
C PRO A 111 5.13 6.65 24.13
N ALA A 112 4.44 6.78 25.27
CA ALA A 112 3.06 7.27 25.34
C ALA A 112 2.88 8.70 24.80
N SER A 113 3.97 9.45 24.66
CA SER A 113 3.99 10.79 24.04
C SER A 113 4.01 10.77 22.52
N SER A 114 4.13 9.59 21.89
CA SER A 114 4.13 9.49 20.44
C SER A 114 2.73 9.70 19.86
N LEU A 115 2.63 10.51 18.80
CA LEU A 115 1.41 10.64 18.01
C LEU A 115 1.14 9.33 17.27
N VAL A 116 -0.14 8.92 17.24
CA VAL A 116 -0.56 7.67 16.58
C VAL A 116 -1.75 7.94 15.68
N MET A 117 -1.67 7.56 14.39
CA MET A 117 -2.79 7.67 13.46
C MET A 117 -2.67 6.72 12.26
N ASP A 118 -3.80 6.41 11.64
CA ASP A 118 -3.86 5.79 10.32
C ASP A 118 -4.02 6.86 9.22
N VAL A 119 -3.34 6.67 8.09
CA VAL A 119 -3.50 7.45 6.86
C VAL A 119 -3.92 6.52 5.74
N SER A 120 -5.13 6.73 5.22
CA SER A 120 -5.68 5.95 4.11
C SER A 120 -5.69 6.78 2.83
N ASN A 121 -4.76 6.52 1.94
CA ASN A 121 -4.70 7.14 0.61
C ASN A 121 -4.13 6.16 -0.43
N ALA A 122 -4.72 4.97 -0.50
CA ALA A 122 -4.33 3.90 -1.41
C ALA A 122 -2.80 3.73 -1.49
N CYS A 123 -2.23 3.61 -2.70
CA CYS A 123 -0.80 3.42 -2.94
C CYS A 123 0.09 4.55 -2.38
N LEU A 124 -0.49 5.70 -2.02
CA LEU A 124 0.23 6.88 -1.53
C LEU A 124 0.23 6.99 0.00
N GLY A 125 -0.50 6.13 0.73
CA GLY A 125 -0.63 6.21 2.19
C GLY A 125 0.71 6.26 2.91
N LEU A 126 1.66 5.40 2.52
CA LEU A 126 3.01 5.37 3.08
C LEU A 126 3.77 6.68 2.83
N LEU A 127 3.72 7.21 1.60
CA LEU A 127 4.39 8.47 1.25
C LEU A 127 3.74 9.68 1.93
N ASN A 128 2.42 9.70 2.05
CA ASN A 128 1.73 10.76 2.78
C ASN A 128 2.10 10.75 4.26
N GLY A 129 2.13 9.58 4.89
CA GLY A 129 2.60 9.47 6.28
C GLY A 129 4.06 9.90 6.44
N MET A 130 4.92 9.59 5.45
CA MET A 130 6.30 10.06 5.42
C MET A 130 6.38 11.60 5.41
N LEU A 131 5.57 12.27 4.59
CA LEU A 131 5.55 13.73 4.51
C LEU A 131 5.05 14.37 5.81
N VAL A 132 3.99 13.81 6.42
CA VAL A 132 3.49 14.29 7.72
C VAL A 132 4.59 14.22 8.79
N ILE A 133 5.32 13.10 8.87
CA ILE A 133 6.45 12.95 9.79
C ILE A 133 7.56 13.94 9.46
N ALA A 134 7.88 14.10 8.18
CA ALA A 134 8.91 15.04 7.74
C ALA A 134 8.59 16.48 8.15
N ASP A 135 7.34 16.93 7.95
CA ASP A 135 6.87 18.26 8.37
C ASP A 135 6.96 18.43 9.90
N MET A 136 6.60 17.39 10.67
CA MET A 136 6.71 17.44 12.14
C MET A 136 8.17 17.55 12.60
N ILE A 137 9.10 16.88 11.92
CA ILE A 137 10.53 16.96 12.21
C ILE A 137 11.07 18.34 11.81
N GLU A 138 10.75 18.83 10.61
CA GLU A 138 11.20 20.14 10.12
C GLU A 138 10.76 21.28 11.05
N LEU A 139 9.53 21.20 11.59
CA LEU A 139 8.98 22.14 12.55
C LEU A 139 9.50 21.93 14.00
N GLY A 140 10.40 20.97 14.21
CA GLY A 140 10.94 20.66 15.54
C GLY A 140 9.93 20.09 16.56
N ARG A 141 8.78 19.59 16.09
CA ARG A 141 7.73 18.98 16.94
C ARG A 141 8.12 17.62 17.47
N ILE A 142 8.82 16.82 16.65
CA ILE A 142 9.34 15.50 17.00
C ILE A 142 10.78 15.36 16.50
N ARG A 143 11.53 14.44 17.09
CA ARG A 143 12.92 14.17 16.68
C ARG A 143 13.06 13.00 15.70
N ALA A 144 12.15 12.04 15.77
CA ALA A 144 12.07 10.92 14.84
C ALA A 144 10.61 10.43 14.73
N GLY A 145 10.30 9.74 13.64
CA GLY A 145 9.00 9.11 13.44
C GLY A 145 9.09 7.91 12.49
N ILE A 146 8.13 7.01 12.62
CA ILE A 146 8.01 5.81 11.80
C ILE A 146 6.70 5.89 11.01
N VAL A 147 6.78 5.74 9.69
CA VAL A 147 5.64 5.38 8.88
C VAL A 147 5.78 3.92 8.47
N VAL A 148 4.72 3.14 8.62
CA VAL A 148 4.66 1.73 8.22
C VAL A 148 3.34 1.46 7.52
N GLY A 149 3.34 0.60 6.53
CA GLY A 149 2.12 0.17 5.84
C GLY A 149 2.21 -1.30 5.46
N THR A 150 1.11 -2.01 5.63
CA THR A 150 0.96 -3.40 5.22
C THR A 150 -0.28 -3.53 4.36
N GLU A 151 -0.09 -3.96 3.12
CA GLU A 151 -1.18 -4.27 2.21
C GLU A 151 -1.36 -5.78 2.11
N SER A 152 -2.60 -6.25 2.21
CA SER A 152 -2.98 -7.66 2.04
C SER A 152 -3.91 -7.78 0.84
N GLY A 153 -3.38 -8.29 -0.28
CA GLY A 153 -4.13 -8.42 -1.53
C GLY A 153 -4.86 -9.74 -1.69
N ARG A 154 -4.65 -10.72 -0.79
CA ARG A 154 -5.19 -12.07 -0.95
C ARG A 154 -6.72 -12.06 -1.10
N ASP A 155 -7.42 -11.47 -0.14
CA ASP A 155 -8.89 -11.50 -0.11
C ASP A 155 -9.51 -10.78 -1.31
N LEU A 156 -8.86 -9.71 -1.81
CA LEU A 156 -9.27 -9.03 -3.03
C LEU A 156 -9.15 -9.95 -4.26
N VAL A 157 -8.02 -10.64 -4.41
CA VAL A 157 -7.81 -11.53 -5.56
C VAL A 157 -8.71 -12.75 -5.47
N GLU A 158 -8.85 -13.36 -4.29
CA GLU A 158 -9.74 -14.50 -4.05
C GLU A 158 -11.20 -14.11 -4.35
N GLY A 159 -11.66 -12.97 -3.84
CA GLY A 159 -13.00 -12.46 -4.12
C GLY A 159 -13.23 -12.14 -5.60
N THR A 160 -12.20 -11.63 -6.29
CA THR A 160 -12.26 -11.39 -7.74
C THR A 160 -12.38 -12.70 -8.51
N ILE A 161 -11.58 -13.72 -8.19
CA ILE A 161 -11.64 -15.04 -8.82
C ILE A 161 -13.04 -15.65 -8.64
N ASP A 162 -13.54 -15.65 -7.40
CA ASP A 162 -14.88 -16.17 -7.10
C ASP A 162 -15.98 -15.45 -7.89
N SER A 163 -15.92 -14.12 -7.93
CA SER A 163 -16.89 -13.32 -8.69
C SER A 163 -16.88 -13.67 -10.18
N LEU A 164 -15.68 -13.77 -10.79
CA LEU A 164 -15.53 -14.11 -12.20
C LEU A 164 -16.03 -15.52 -12.52
N LEU A 165 -15.85 -16.48 -11.62
CA LEU A 165 -16.33 -17.86 -11.80
C LEU A 165 -17.86 -17.96 -11.78
N HIS A 166 -18.51 -17.18 -10.92
CA HIS A 166 -19.97 -17.23 -10.73
C HIS A 166 -20.76 -16.31 -11.67
N ASP A 167 -20.12 -15.33 -12.29
CA ASP A 167 -20.80 -14.43 -13.24
C ASP A 167 -20.91 -15.06 -14.63
N SER A 168 -22.11 -15.58 -14.95
CA SER A 168 -22.42 -16.16 -16.25
C SER A 168 -22.59 -15.13 -17.37
N THR A 169 -22.71 -13.83 -17.03
CA THR A 169 -22.95 -12.74 -17.98
C THR A 169 -21.67 -12.12 -18.53
N LEU A 170 -20.50 -12.52 -18.01
CA LEU A 170 -19.20 -12.01 -18.42
C LEU A 170 -18.97 -12.14 -19.93
N THR A 171 -18.39 -11.08 -20.48
CA THR A 171 -17.91 -10.99 -21.85
C THR A 171 -16.41 -10.69 -21.86
N ARG A 172 -15.76 -10.80 -23.04
CA ARG A 172 -14.36 -10.37 -23.20
C ARG A 172 -14.12 -8.90 -22.87
N GLN A 173 -15.15 -8.06 -22.98
CA GLN A 173 -15.06 -6.65 -22.68
C GLN A 173 -15.25 -6.38 -21.18
N SER A 174 -16.26 -6.98 -20.56
CA SER A 174 -16.60 -6.72 -19.15
C SER A 174 -15.62 -7.34 -18.15
N ILE A 175 -14.80 -8.32 -18.56
CA ILE A 175 -13.75 -8.90 -17.69
C ILE A 175 -12.52 -7.97 -17.51
N LYS A 176 -12.28 -7.06 -18.46
CA LYS A 176 -11.04 -6.25 -18.46
C LYS A 176 -10.77 -5.48 -17.15
N PRO A 177 -11.76 -4.80 -16.52
CA PRO A 177 -11.52 -4.08 -15.26
C PRO A 177 -11.05 -4.96 -14.11
N ALA A 178 -11.35 -6.27 -14.13
CA ALA A 178 -10.94 -7.22 -13.11
C ALA A 178 -9.47 -7.65 -13.23
N PHE A 179 -8.84 -7.51 -14.41
CA PHE A 179 -7.43 -7.93 -14.58
C PHE A 179 -6.47 -7.22 -13.62
N ALA A 180 -6.70 -5.93 -13.34
CA ALA A 180 -5.88 -5.19 -12.39
C ALA A 180 -5.94 -5.82 -10.99
N SER A 181 -7.13 -6.22 -10.53
CA SER A 181 -7.31 -6.90 -9.25
C SER A 181 -6.54 -8.21 -9.16
N LEU A 182 -6.48 -8.98 -10.25
CA LEU A 182 -5.75 -10.26 -10.30
C LEU A 182 -4.22 -10.09 -10.20
N THR A 183 -3.69 -8.88 -10.34
CA THR A 183 -2.24 -8.61 -10.21
C THR A 183 -1.79 -8.30 -8.79
N ILE A 184 -2.73 -8.06 -7.88
CA ILE A 184 -2.42 -7.53 -6.56
C ILE A 184 -1.68 -8.56 -5.71
N GLY A 185 -0.58 -8.10 -5.11
CA GLY A 185 0.19 -8.82 -4.10
C GLY A 185 0.00 -8.22 -2.71
N SER A 186 0.74 -8.79 -1.76
CA SER A 186 0.82 -8.32 -0.38
C SER A 186 2.25 -7.93 -0.04
N GLY A 187 2.41 -7.10 0.97
CA GLY A 187 3.72 -6.70 1.47
C GLY A 187 3.62 -5.70 2.60
N SER A 188 4.72 -5.51 3.31
CA SER A 188 4.84 -4.48 4.32
C SER A 188 6.14 -3.71 4.15
N ALA A 189 6.08 -2.40 4.33
CA ALA A 189 7.25 -1.53 4.30
C ALA A 189 7.17 -0.49 5.42
N ALA A 190 8.33 -0.10 5.94
CA ALA A 190 8.46 0.96 6.93
C ALA A 190 9.63 1.88 6.60
N ILE A 191 9.43 3.17 6.89
CA ILE A 191 10.45 4.20 6.77
C ILE A 191 10.58 4.89 8.13
N LEU A 192 11.80 4.99 8.63
CA LEU A 192 12.12 5.78 9.80
C LEU A 192 12.82 7.06 9.37
N LEU A 193 12.21 8.20 9.72
CA LEU A 193 12.79 9.52 9.54
C LEU A 193 13.25 10.08 10.87
N CYS A 194 14.30 10.90 10.83
CA CYS A 194 14.79 11.59 12.02
C CYS A 194 15.35 12.98 11.70
N ASP A 195 15.46 13.79 12.76
CA ASP A 195 16.22 15.04 12.72
C ASP A 195 17.67 14.75 12.34
N ARG A 196 18.24 15.62 11.49
CA ARG A 196 19.62 15.52 11.00
C ARG A 196 20.65 15.36 12.12
N LYS A 197 20.38 15.92 13.32
CA LYS A 197 21.27 15.81 14.48
C LYS A 197 21.27 14.40 15.10
N LEU A 198 20.25 13.59 14.83
CA LEU A 198 20.17 12.19 15.26
C LEU A 198 20.66 11.22 14.19
N SER A 199 20.68 11.66 12.93
CA SER A 199 21.00 10.77 11.81
C SER A 199 22.43 10.26 11.87
N LYS A 200 22.57 8.95 11.67
CA LYS A 200 23.86 8.25 11.52
C LYS A 200 24.24 8.09 10.05
N THR A 201 23.25 8.11 9.15
CA THR A 201 23.45 7.88 7.71
C THR A 201 23.66 9.16 6.92
N GLY A 202 23.14 10.29 7.40
CA GLY A 202 23.16 11.57 6.71
C GLY A 202 22.34 11.62 5.41
N ARG A 203 21.45 10.66 5.16
CA ARG A 203 20.61 10.59 3.95
C ARG A 203 19.48 11.60 4.04
N ARG A 204 19.69 12.78 3.52
CA ARG A 204 18.72 13.88 3.61
C ARG A 204 17.52 13.66 2.71
N LEU A 205 16.31 13.92 3.23
CA LEU A 205 15.14 14.21 2.45
C LEU A 205 15.16 15.70 2.10
N LEU A 206 15.41 16.03 0.85
CA LEU A 206 15.57 17.43 0.42
C LEU A 206 14.23 18.14 0.18
N GLY A 207 13.20 17.39 -0.20
CA GLY A 207 11.89 17.92 -0.52
C GLY A 207 11.15 17.06 -1.52
N GLY A 208 10.12 17.64 -2.14
CA GLY A 208 9.31 16.99 -3.16
C GLY A 208 8.19 17.90 -3.66
N ALA A 209 7.39 17.37 -4.55
CA ALA A 209 6.15 17.98 -4.99
C ALA A 209 5.01 16.96 -4.93
N PHE A 210 3.79 17.43 -4.70
CA PHE A 210 2.60 16.62 -4.84
C PHE A 210 1.54 17.38 -5.63
N LEU A 211 0.83 16.64 -6.46
CA LEU A 211 -0.31 17.12 -7.22
C LEU A 211 -1.45 16.11 -7.10
N SER A 212 -2.68 16.59 -7.18
CA SER A 212 -3.87 15.75 -7.18
C SER A 212 -4.78 16.13 -8.35
N ASP A 213 -5.29 15.11 -9.05
CA ASP A 213 -6.36 15.26 -10.02
C ASP A 213 -7.56 14.41 -9.58
N SER A 214 -8.44 15.02 -8.82
CA SER A 214 -9.64 14.34 -8.30
C SER A 214 -10.72 14.14 -9.37
N SER A 215 -10.59 14.69 -10.56
CA SER A 215 -11.52 14.43 -11.67
C SER A 215 -11.47 12.96 -12.12
N ALA A 216 -10.32 12.30 -11.94
CA ALA A 216 -10.10 10.90 -12.28
C ALA A 216 -10.47 9.89 -11.17
N HIS A 217 -11.09 10.32 -10.05
CA HIS A 217 -11.33 9.49 -8.86
C HIS A 217 -12.16 8.22 -9.11
N LYS A 218 -12.97 8.18 -10.16
CA LYS A 218 -13.79 7.01 -10.52
C LYS A 218 -13.05 5.97 -11.38
N MET A 219 -11.87 6.28 -11.89
CA MET A 219 -11.13 5.37 -12.77
C MET A 219 -10.55 4.16 -12.03
N CYS A 220 -10.38 4.25 -10.72
CA CYS A 220 -10.01 3.12 -9.86
C CYS A 220 -10.79 3.26 -8.56
N ALA A 221 -11.68 2.33 -8.31
CA ALA A 221 -12.50 2.31 -7.11
C ALA A 221 -12.50 0.90 -6.50
N GLY A 222 -12.38 0.82 -5.19
CA GLY A 222 -12.40 -0.44 -4.47
C GLY A 222 -12.94 -0.26 -3.06
N GLY A 223 -13.50 -1.34 -2.53
CA GLY A 223 -14.07 -1.37 -1.19
C GLY A 223 -14.69 -2.72 -0.88
N VAL A 224 -15.26 -2.83 0.31
CA VAL A 224 -16.04 -4.01 0.71
C VAL A 224 -17.50 -3.80 0.26
N GLU A 225 -18.05 -4.73 -0.49
CA GLU A 225 -19.47 -4.70 -0.80
C GLU A 225 -20.31 -4.94 0.46
N THR A 226 -20.99 -3.86 0.89
CA THR A 226 -21.85 -3.87 2.10
C THR A 226 -23.35 -3.87 1.79
N GLY A 227 -23.75 -4.06 0.53
CA GLY A 227 -25.16 -4.08 0.10
C GLY A 227 -25.90 -5.35 0.51
N ARG A 228 -27.24 -5.37 0.29
CA ARG A 228 -28.14 -6.51 0.60
C ARG A 228 -27.69 -7.85 0.00
N HIS A 229 -26.84 -7.83 -1.01
CA HIS A 229 -26.27 -8.98 -1.73
C HIS A 229 -24.74 -9.00 -1.67
N GLY A 230 -24.13 -8.12 -0.88
CA GLY A 230 -22.68 -8.08 -0.69
C GLY A 230 -22.21 -9.29 0.14
N ASP A 231 -21.16 -9.95 -0.33
CA ASP A 231 -20.53 -11.10 0.35
C ASP A 231 -19.48 -10.67 1.39
N GLY A 232 -19.36 -9.35 1.63
CA GLY A 232 -18.38 -8.79 2.55
C GLY A 232 -16.93 -8.84 2.05
N ARG A 233 -16.70 -9.28 0.80
CA ARG A 233 -15.35 -9.37 0.23
C ARG A 233 -14.96 -8.07 -0.47
N PRO A 234 -13.68 -7.68 -0.39
CA PRO A 234 -13.20 -6.52 -1.11
C PRO A 234 -13.24 -6.76 -2.62
N ARG A 235 -13.68 -5.75 -3.36
CA ARG A 235 -13.67 -5.73 -4.83
C ARG A 235 -13.01 -4.45 -5.31
N MET A 236 -12.43 -4.50 -6.51
CA MET A 236 -11.83 -3.34 -7.15
C MET A 236 -12.10 -3.39 -8.66
N GLU A 237 -12.47 -2.25 -9.21
CA GLU A 237 -12.60 -2.05 -10.65
C GLU A 237 -11.65 -0.94 -11.09
N THR A 238 -10.96 -1.15 -12.22
CA THR A 238 -9.97 -0.22 -12.70
C THR A 238 -10.08 -0.04 -14.21
N ASP A 239 -10.29 1.21 -14.64
CA ASP A 239 -10.00 1.63 -16.02
C ASP A 239 -8.49 1.86 -16.14
N SER A 240 -7.77 0.79 -16.42
CA SER A 240 -6.29 0.82 -16.43
C SER A 240 -5.72 1.73 -17.51
N GLU A 241 -6.39 1.85 -18.67
CA GLU A 241 -5.94 2.69 -19.78
C GLU A 241 -6.14 4.18 -19.48
N GLY A 242 -7.35 4.56 -19.06
CA GLY A 242 -7.66 5.93 -18.65
C GLY A 242 -6.80 6.40 -17.48
N LEU A 243 -6.62 5.53 -16.48
CA LEU A 243 -5.80 5.82 -15.30
C LEU A 243 -4.32 6.01 -15.67
N LEU A 244 -3.78 5.20 -16.58
CA LEU A 244 -2.40 5.34 -17.06
C LEU A 244 -2.18 6.70 -17.73
N HIS A 245 -3.05 7.10 -18.65
CA HIS A 245 -2.94 8.39 -19.34
C HIS A 245 -3.05 9.57 -18.37
N ALA A 246 -4.04 9.58 -17.49
CA ALA A 246 -4.20 10.63 -16.47
C ALA A 246 -3.00 10.69 -15.51
N GLY A 247 -2.53 9.52 -15.05
CA GLY A 247 -1.41 9.40 -14.13
C GLY A 247 -0.09 9.88 -14.73
N VAL A 248 0.22 9.52 -15.98
CA VAL A 248 1.44 9.97 -16.66
C VAL A 248 1.44 11.49 -16.83
N ALA A 249 0.32 12.08 -17.26
CA ALA A 249 0.21 13.53 -17.43
C ALA A 249 0.40 14.28 -16.10
N LEU A 250 -0.17 13.76 -15.00
CA LEU A 250 -0.02 14.33 -13.67
C LEU A 250 1.41 14.17 -13.14
N ALA A 251 2.02 12.99 -13.33
CA ALA A 251 3.38 12.71 -12.89
C ALA A 251 4.41 13.61 -13.58
N GLN A 252 4.25 13.89 -14.87
CA GLN A 252 5.11 14.82 -15.59
C GLN A 252 5.06 16.23 -14.97
N LYS A 253 3.87 16.75 -14.65
CA LYS A 253 3.71 18.04 -13.98
C LYS A 253 4.34 18.06 -12.59
N ALA A 254 4.12 16.99 -11.81
CA ALA A 254 4.71 16.85 -10.47
C ALA A 254 6.25 16.82 -10.53
N TRP A 255 6.82 16.13 -11.52
CA TRP A 255 8.27 16.08 -11.74
C TRP A 255 8.86 17.46 -12.06
N GLU A 256 8.20 18.25 -12.93
CA GLU A 256 8.67 19.61 -13.23
C GLU A 256 8.65 20.51 -11.98
N GLN A 257 7.63 20.37 -11.11
CA GLN A 257 7.60 21.09 -9.84
C GLN A 257 8.66 20.63 -8.85
N ALA A 258 8.97 19.33 -8.82
CA ALA A 258 9.97 18.79 -7.90
C ALA A 258 11.41 19.22 -8.23
N LYS A 259 11.68 19.60 -9.50
CA LYS A 259 13.00 20.11 -9.94
C LYS A 259 13.26 21.58 -9.55
N GLN A 260 12.23 22.32 -9.19
CA GLN A 260 12.32 23.71 -8.75
C GLN A 260 12.62 23.81 -7.26
#